data_8bb990f51f9303db6cdfde826e09b09c
#
_entry.id   8bb990f51f9303db6cdfde826e09b09c
#
_cell.length_a   1.000
_cell.length_b   1.000
_cell.length_c   1.000
_cell.angle_alpha   90.00
_cell.angle_beta   90.00
_cell.angle_gamma   90.00
#
_symmetry.space_group_name_H-M   'P 1'
#
loop_
_entity.id
_entity.type
_entity.pdbx_description
1 polymer ?
#
loop_
_entity_poly.entity_id
_entity_poly.type
_entity_poly.pdbx_seq_one_letter_code
_entity_poly.pdbx_strand_id
1 'polypeptide(L)'
;AYLGEPVTQAVITVPAYFNDSQRQATKDAGKIAGLEVMRIINEPTASALAYGLDKKKDETILVFDLGGGTFDVSVLEVGEGVIEVKSTNGDTHLGGDDWDQKIVNWAADEFKKEQGIDLRADKQALQRLREAAEKAKIELSTVMETEINLPYITADASGPKHLQLKLSRAKFEQMTEDLLSRCRKPFEAALKDAGIDAGKLN
;
A
#
# COMPACT_ATOMS: atom_id res chain seq x y z
N ALA A 1 4.16 -9.17 -22.02
CA ALA A 1 2.92 -9.84 -22.46
C ALA A 1 1.78 -8.84 -22.65
N TYR A 2 1.55 -7.91 -21.72
CA TYR A 2 0.43 -6.94 -21.79
C TYR A 2 0.54 -5.99 -22.99
N LEU A 3 1.73 -5.47 -23.27
CA LEU A 3 1.96 -4.52 -24.38
C LEU A 3 2.11 -5.21 -25.76
N GLY A 4 2.26 -6.54 -25.79
CA GLY A 4 2.44 -7.29 -27.03
C GLY A 4 3.79 -7.09 -27.74
N GLU A 5 4.70 -6.31 -27.15
CA GLU A 5 6.03 -5.99 -27.69
C GLU A 5 7.10 -6.08 -26.59
N PRO A 6 8.40 -6.20 -26.94
CA PRO A 6 9.49 -6.18 -25.99
C PRO A 6 9.62 -4.81 -25.32
N VAL A 7 9.73 -4.80 -23.98
CA VAL A 7 10.07 -3.59 -23.21
C VAL A 7 11.58 -3.55 -23.05
N THR A 8 12.22 -2.52 -23.62
CA THR A 8 13.69 -2.35 -23.61
C THR A 8 14.15 -1.15 -22.81
N GLN A 9 13.27 -0.17 -22.55
CA GLN A 9 13.58 1.08 -21.85
C GLN A 9 12.61 1.28 -20.68
N ALA A 10 13.11 1.90 -19.58
CA ALA A 10 12.30 2.20 -18.42
C ALA A 10 12.72 3.53 -17.77
N VAL A 11 11.73 4.25 -17.22
CA VAL A 11 11.91 5.22 -16.15
C VAL A 11 11.52 4.52 -14.86
N ILE A 12 12.39 4.55 -13.85
CA ILE A 12 12.18 3.85 -12.58
C ILE A 12 12.02 4.87 -11.48
N THR A 13 11.01 4.68 -10.64
CA THR A 13 10.76 5.54 -9.48
C THR A 13 11.44 4.99 -8.23
N VAL A 14 11.79 5.89 -7.33
CA VAL A 14 12.37 5.58 -6.01
C VAL A 14 11.78 6.52 -4.95
N PRO A 15 11.72 6.12 -3.69
CA PRO A 15 11.36 7.02 -2.59
C PRO A 15 12.22 8.29 -2.59
N ALA A 16 11.63 9.42 -2.23
CA ALA A 16 12.32 10.71 -2.27
C ALA A 16 13.55 10.77 -1.33
N TYR A 17 13.54 9.99 -0.24
CA TYR A 17 14.63 9.91 0.73
C TYR A 17 15.79 8.98 0.33
N PHE A 18 15.69 8.25 -0.80
CA PHE A 18 16.79 7.40 -1.27
C PHE A 18 18.04 8.22 -1.51
N ASN A 19 19.18 7.78 -0.95
CA ASN A 19 20.49 8.36 -1.22
C ASN A 19 21.06 7.88 -2.58
N ASP A 20 22.17 8.46 -2.99
CA ASP A 20 22.80 8.18 -4.29
C ASP A 20 23.15 6.70 -4.47
N SER A 21 23.62 6.02 -3.42
CA SER A 21 23.94 4.59 -3.48
C SER A 21 22.71 3.72 -3.72
N GLN A 22 21.58 4.03 -3.07
CA GLN A 22 20.30 3.33 -3.26
C GLN A 22 19.74 3.58 -4.66
N ARG A 23 19.82 4.83 -5.16
CA ARG A 23 19.44 5.20 -6.54
C ARG A 23 20.27 4.45 -7.56
N GLN A 24 21.59 4.38 -7.35
CA GLN A 24 22.50 3.65 -8.23
C GLN A 24 22.20 2.15 -8.22
N ALA A 25 21.96 1.55 -7.05
CA ALA A 25 21.59 0.14 -6.92
C ALA A 25 20.29 -0.18 -7.69
N THR A 26 19.29 0.70 -7.61
CA THR A 26 18.04 0.57 -8.37
C THR A 26 18.29 0.64 -9.88
N LYS A 27 19.14 1.58 -10.33
CA LYS A 27 19.53 1.70 -11.73
C LYS A 27 20.26 0.46 -12.22
N ASP A 28 21.15 -0.09 -11.41
CA ASP A 28 21.90 -1.30 -11.76
C ASP A 28 21.02 -2.55 -11.80
N ALA A 29 20.04 -2.66 -10.89
CA ALA A 29 19.01 -3.71 -10.93
C ALA A 29 18.21 -3.67 -12.23
N GLY A 30 17.82 -2.47 -12.70
CA GLY A 30 17.14 -2.31 -13.98
C GLY A 30 18.01 -2.78 -15.16
N LYS A 31 19.31 -2.47 -15.17
CA LYS A 31 20.26 -2.94 -16.20
C LYS A 31 20.44 -4.45 -16.14
N ILE A 32 20.55 -5.04 -14.94
CA ILE A 32 20.65 -6.50 -14.75
C ILE A 32 19.40 -7.20 -15.29
N ALA A 33 18.24 -6.58 -15.16
CA ALA A 33 16.98 -7.06 -15.74
C ALA A 33 16.90 -6.89 -17.28
N GLY A 34 17.94 -6.34 -17.92
CA GLY A 34 18.02 -6.14 -19.36
C GLY A 34 17.35 -4.86 -19.88
N LEU A 35 17.10 -3.89 -19.00
CA LEU A 35 16.47 -2.62 -19.35
C LEU A 35 17.52 -1.51 -19.52
N GLU A 36 17.33 -0.64 -20.50
CA GLU A 36 17.97 0.67 -20.53
C GLU A 36 17.23 1.60 -19.59
N VAL A 37 17.86 1.96 -18.45
CA VAL A 37 17.26 2.86 -17.47
C VAL A 37 17.48 4.30 -17.91
N MET A 38 16.45 4.90 -18.48
CA MET A 38 16.46 6.26 -19.03
C MET A 38 16.62 7.30 -17.92
N ARG A 39 15.94 7.12 -16.79
CA ARG A 39 15.95 8.04 -15.65
C ARG A 39 15.50 7.34 -14.38
N ILE A 40 16.04 7.82 -13.24
CA ILE A 40 15.51 7.57 -11.90
C ILE A 40 14.83 8.87 -11.45
N ILE A 41 13.59 8.78 -10.99
CA ILE A 41 12.81 9.92 -10.47
C ILE A 41 12.20 9.61 -9.11
N ASN A 42 11.86 10.63 -8.34
CA ASN A 42 11.20 10.44 -7.06
C ASN A 42 9.73 9.99 -7.26
N GLU A 43 9.26 9.04 -6.45
CA GLU A 43 7.88 8.56 -6.48
C GLU A 43 6.84 9.68 -6.33
N PRO A 44 6.96 10.61 -5.35
CA PRO A 44 6.00 11.71 -5.24
C PRO A 44 6.03 12.65 -6.45
N THR A 45 7.19 12.86 -7.09
CA THR A 45 7.30 13.62 -8.33
C THR A 45 6.58 12.93 -9.49
N ALA A 46 6.74 11.62 -9.61
CA ALA A 46 6.05 10.83 -10.62
C ALA A 46 4.52 10.87 -10.42
N SER A 47 4.06 10.78 -9.18
CA SER A 47 2.65 10.88 -8.81
C SER A 47 2.06 12.24 -9.20
N ALA A 48 2.79 13.34 -8.90
CA ALA A 48 2.39 14.70 -9.27
C ALA A 48 2.30 14.87 -10.80
N LEU A 49 3.29 14.35 -11.55
CA LEU A 49 3.28 14.37 -13.02
C LEU A 49 2.12 13.57 -13.60
N ALA A 50 1.86 12.36 -13.08
CA ALA A 50 0.76 11.51 -13.53
C ALA A 50 -0.61 12.16 -13.29
N TYR A 51 -0.76 12.95 -12.24
CA TYR A 51 -1.96 13.74 -11.96
C TYR A 51 -2.08 14.99 -12.84
N GLY A 52 -1.04 15.36 -13.57
CA GLY A 52 -1.03 16.50 -14.51
C GLY A 52 -0.78 17.85 -13.83
N LEU A 53 -0.10 17.86 -12.69
CA LEU A 53 0.19 19.08 -11.93
C LEU A 53 1.30 19.94 -12.55
N ASP A 54 2.12 19.37 -13.43
CA ASP A 54 3.13 20.10 -14.22
C ASP A 54 2.57 21.21 -15.12
N LYS A 55 1.26 21.17 -15.38
CA LYS A 55 0.53 22.10 -16.26
C LYS A 55 -0.27 23.16 -15.52
N LYS A 56 -0.23 23.13 -14.20
CA LYS A 56 -0.99 24.05 -13.34
C LYS A 56 -0.13 25.22 -12.87
N LYS A 57 -0.79 26.20 -12.21
CA LYS A 57 -0.11 27.31 -11.54
C LYS A 57 0.64 26.83 -10.31
N ASP A 58 1.40 27.72 -9.67
CA ASP A 58 2.08 27.45 -8.42
C ASP A 58 1.13 26.87 -7.37
N GLU A 59 1.38 25.65 -6.95
CA GLU A 59 0.57 24.92 -5.99
C GLU A 59 1.49 24.25 -4.94
N THR A 60 1.01 24.18 -3.70
CA THR A 60 1.61 23.36 -2.66
C THR A 60 0.74 22.13 -2.44
N ILE A 61 1.28 20.97 -2.72
CA ILE A 61 0.54 19.71 -2.66
C ILE A 61 1.17 18.75 -1.65
N LEU A 62 0.36 17.83 -1.19
CA LEU A 62 0.82 16.70 -0.39
C LEU A 62 0.51 15.41 -1.15
N VAL A 63 1.54 14.57 -1.30
CA VAL A 63 1.40 13.19 -1.80
C VAL A 63 1.37 12.26 -0.60
N PHE A 64 0.28 11.51 -0.49
CA PHE A 64 0.06 10.48 0.52
C PHE A 64 0.12 9.13 -0.18
N ASP A 65 1.26 8.44 -0.07
CA ASP A 65 1.54 7.18 -0.74
C ASP A 65 1.52 6.03 0.27
N LEU A 66 0.41 5.31 0.32
CA LEU A 66 0.25 4.11 1.15
C LEU A 66 0.30 2.88 0.23
N GLY A 67 1.49 2.32 0.08
CA GLY A 67 1.74 1.13 -0.70
C GLY A 67 1.36 -0.17 0.03
N GLY A 68 1.80 -1.32 -0.50
CA GLY A 68 1.56 -2.63 0.12
C GLY A 68 2.31 -2.81 1.44
N GLY A 69 3.57 -2.36 1.52
CA GLY A 69 4.43 -2.56 2.70
C GLY A 69 5.02 -1.28 3.30
N THR A 70 4.90 -0.13 2.63
CA THR A 70 5.46 1.15 3.09
C THR A 70 4.43 2.26 2.97
N PHE A 71 4.56 3.25 3.84
CA PHE A 71 3.82 4.49 3.82
C PHE A 71 4.78 5.67 3.68
N ASP A 72 4.58 6.49 2.66
CA ASP A 72 5.35 7.69 2.41
C ASP A 72 4.43 8.90 2.26
N VAL A 73 4.84 10.01 2.85
CA VAL A 73 4.15 11.29 2.72
C VAL A 73 5.15 12.38 2.37
N SER A 74 4.87 13.13 1.31
CA SER A 74 5.77 14.17 0.81
C SER A 74 5.00 15.46 0.54
N VAL A 75 5.57 16.58 0.94
CA VAL A 75 5.08 17.92 0.59
C VAL A 75 5.91 18.44 -0.58
N LEU A 76 5.23 18.88 -1.63
CA LEU A 76 5.85 19.36 -2.86
C LEU A 76 5.35 20.78 -3.19
N GLU A 77 6.26 21.60 -3.72
CA GLU A 77 5.91 22.82 -4.43
C GLU A 77 6.00 22.56 -5.93
N VAL A 78 4.95 22.91 -6.63
CA VAL A 78 4.83 22.80 -8.09
C VAL A 78 4.69 24.20 -8.66
N GLY A 79 5.59 24.59 -9.55
CA GLY A 79 5.54 25.89 -10.19
C GLY A 79 6.47 25.99 -11.40
N GLU A 80 6.09 26.75 -12.42
CA GLU A 80 6.87 27.03 -13.64
C GLU A 80 7.46 25.77 -14.33
N GLY A 81 6.77 24.62 -14.22
CA GLY A 81 7.23 23.33 -14.77
C GLY A 81 8.29 22.61 -13.90
N VAL A 82 8.55 23.12 -12.70
CA VAL A 82 9.44 22.50 -11.70
C VAL A 82 8.61 21.91 -10.58
N ILE A 83 9.01 20.71 -10.13
CA ILE A 83 8.45 20.05 -8.95
C ILE A 83 9.56 19.88 -7.93
N GLU A 84 9.45 20.57 -6.80
CA GLU A 84 10.39 20.51 -5.70
C GLU A 84 9.81 19.76 -4.51
N VAL A 85 10.53 18.76 -3.98
CA VAL A 85 10.14 18.06 -2.74
C VAL A 85 10.66 18.88 -1.56
N LYS A 86 9.77 19.47 -0.77
CA LYS A 86 10.10 20.30 0.39
C LYS A 86 10.39 19.47 1.63
N SER A 87 9.63 18.39 1.82
CA SER A 87 9.81 17.46 2.92
C SER A 87 9.30 16.07 2.55
N THR A 88 9.81 15.06 3.21
CA THR A 88 9.28 13.68 3.15
C THR A 88 9.41 13.01 4.50
N ASN A 89 8.42 12.19 4.84
CA ASN A 89 8.40 11.37 6.05
C ASN A 89 7.63 10.08 5.76
N GLY A 90 7.66 9.08 6.64
CA GLY A 90 6.95 7.84 6.38
C GLY A 90 7.12 6.80 7.48
N ASP A 91 6.60 5.60 7.19
CA ASP A 91 6.76 4.39 7.99
C ASP A 91 7.10 3.23 7.03
N THR A 92 8.33 2.77 7.06
CA THR A 92 8.85 1.72 6.15
C THR A 92 8.30 0.33 6.45
N HIS A 93 7.44 0.19 7.46
CA HIS A 93 6.81 -1.07 7.89
C HIS A 93 5.30 -0.87 8.11
N LEU A 94 4.67 -0.02 7.31
CA LEU A 94 3.24 0.20 7.31
C LEU A 94 2.72 0.23 5.88
N GLY A 95 1.81 -0.67 5.54
CA GLY A 95 1.22 -0.76 4.22
C GLY A 95 -0.04 -1.60 4.19
N GLY A 96 -0.65 -1.73 3.03
CA GLY A 96 -1.88 -2.49 2.80
C GLY A 96 -1.86 -3.92 3.35
N ASP A 97 -0.67 -4.53 3.38
CA ASP A 97 -0.47 -5.88 3.94
C ASP A 97 -0.80 -5.95 5.44
N ASP A 98 -0.59 -4.86 6.20
CA ASP A 98 -0.97 -4.80 7.61
C ASP A 98 -2.49 -4.80 7.78
N TRP A 99 -3.21 -4.10 6.90
CA TRP A 99 -4.69 -4.14 6.87
C TRP A 99 -5.20 -5.54 6.51
N ASP A 100 -4.60 -6.20 5.53
CA ASP A 100 -4.92 -7.59 5.18
C ASP A 100 -4.67 -8.52 6.36
N GLN A 101 -3.55 -8.35 7.05
CA GLN A 101 -3.18 -9.17 8.21
C GLN A 101 -4.18 -9.04 9.37
N LYS A 102 -4.81 -7.85 9.56
CA LYS A 102 -5.89 -7.68 10.54
C LYS A 102 -7.11 -8.55 10.19
N ILE A 103 -7.50 -8.59 8.92
CA ILE A 103 -8.60 -9.43 8.45
C ILE A 103 -8.25 -10.91 8.60
N VAL A 104 -7.03 -11.31 8.21
CA VAL A 104 -6.54 -12.69 8.35
C VAL A 104 -6.60 -13.15 9.81
N ASN A 105 -6.09 -12.34 10.74
CA ASN A 105 -6.10 -12.68 12.16
C ASN A 105 -7.52 -12.81 12.69
N TRP A 106 -8.39 -11.84 12.39
CA TRP A 106 -9.79 -11.89 12.80
C TRP A 106 -10.50 -13.13 12.26
N ALA A 107 -10.39 -13.45 10.98
CA ALA A 107 -11.05 -14.59 10.36
C ALA A 107 -10.52 -15.93 10.91
N ALA A 108 -9.19 -16.03 11.13
CA ALA A 108 -8.59 -17.21 11.74
C ALA A 108 -9.02 -17.41 13.19
N ASP A 109 -9.17 -16.32 13.95
CA ASP A 109 -9.64 -16.39 15.35
C ASP A 109 -11.12 -16.77 15.42
N GLU A 110 -11.99 -16.25 14.55
CA GLU A 110 -13.39 -16.66 14.47
C GLU A 110 -13.51 -18.15 14.09
N PHE A 111 -12.76 -18.61 13.09
CA PHE A 111 -12.76 -20.02 12.71
C PHE A 111 -12.24 -20.92 13.84
N LYS A 112 -11.20 -20.51 14.55
CA LYS A 112 -10.65 -21.24 15.70
C LYS A 112 -11.67 -21.33 16.84
N LYS A 113 -12.44 -20.29 17.10
CA LYS A 113 -13.52 -20.32 18.11
C LYS A 113 -14.61 -21.33 17.74
N GLU A 114 -14.97 -21.40 16.46
CA GLU A 114 -16.07 -22.25 15.98
C GLU A 114 -15.64 -23.70 15.77
N GLN A 115 -14.47 -23.93 15.14
CA GLN A 115 -14.01 -25.24 14.69
C GLN A 115 -12.86 -25.83 15.53
N GLY A 116 -12.26 -25.05 16.44
CA GLY A 116 -11.10 -25.47 17.24
C GLY A 116 -9.78 -25.55 16.47
N ILE A 117 -9.75 -25.17 15.21
CA ILE A 117 -8.60 -25.30 14.30
C ILE A 117 -8.02 -23.91 13.99
N ASP A 118 -6.71 -23.73 14.13
CA ASP A 118 -6.03 -22.48 13.76
C ASP A 118 -5.52 -22.58 12.30
N LEU A 119 -6.19 -21.86 11.41
CA LEU A 119 -5.83 -21.82 9.97
C LEU A 119 -4.42 -21.29 9.70
N ARG A 120 -3.83 -20.55 10.63
CA ARG A 120 -2.47 -20.01 10.49
C ARG A 120 -1.37 -21.09 10.58
N ALA A 121 -1.68 -22.24 11.11
CA ALA A 121 -0.77 -23.40 11.18
C ALA A 121 -0.61 -24.14 9.84
N ASP A 122 -1.58 -23.99 8.94
CA ASP A 122 -1.58 -24.60 7.60
C ASP A 122 -1.21 -23.53 6.55
N LYS A 123 -0.09 -23.74 5.87
CA LYS A 123 0.43 -22.79 4.85
C LYS A 123 -0.53 -22.59 3.68
N GLN A 124 -1.24 -23.63 3.23
CA GLN A 124 -2.18 -23.54 2.12
C GLN A 124 -3.45 -22.78 2.55
N ALA A 125 -3.98 -23.11 3.73
CA ALA A 125 -5.13 -22.41 4.29
C ALA A 125 -4.81 -20.93 4.52
N LEU A 126 -3.63 -20.63 5.09
CA LEU A 126 -3.19 -19.28 5.34
C LEU A 126 -3.03 -18.46 4.04
N GLN A 127 -2.49 -19.06 2.97
CA GLN A 127 -2.35 -18.37 1.69
C GLN A 127 -3.72 -18.04 1.09
N ARG A 128 -4.64 -18.99 1.08
CA ARG A 128 -6.01 -18.76 0.60
C ARG A 128 -6.75 -17.70 1.44
N LEU A 129 -6.49 -17.69 2.74
CA LEU A 129 -7.08 -16.70 3.66
C LEU A 129 -6.52 -15.31 3.39
N ARG A 130 -5.23 -15.16 3.10
CA ARG A 130 -4.60 -13.89 2.71
C ARG A 130 -5.21 -13.32 1.43
N GLU A 131 -5.32 -14.14 0.39
CA GLU A 131 -5.92 -13.73 -0.88
C GLU A 131 -7.38 -13.27 -0.70
N ALA A 132 -8.14 -13.99 0.12
CA ALA A 132 -9.52 -13.63 0.43
C ALA A 132 -9.62 -12.36 1.29
N ALA A 133 -8.68 -12.14 2.19
CA ALA A 133 -8.61 -10.93 3.03
C ALA A 133 -8.31 -9.68 2.18
N GLU A 134 -7.32 -9.76 1.28
CA GLU A 134 -7.01 -8.68 0.34
C GLU A 134 -8.22 -8.34 -0.54
N LYS A 135 -8.88 -9.37 -1.10
CA LYS A 135 -10.10 -9.19 -1.88
C LYS A 135 -11.21 -8.51 -1.07
N ALA A 136 -11.44 -8.96 0.15
CA ALA A 136 -12.44 -8.37 1.04
C ALA A 136 -12.11 -6.90 1.37
N LYS A 137 -10.84 -6.57 1.63
CA LYS A 137 -10.37 -5.18 1.81
C LYS A 137 -10.71 -4.32 0.59
N ILE A 138 -10.41 -4.80 -0.61
CA ILE A 138 -10.68 -4.09 -1.87
C ILE A 138 -12.19 -3.85 -2.03
N GLU A 139 -13.01 -4.88 -1.83
CA GLU A 139 -14.47 -4.79 -1.96
C GLU A 139 -15.07 -3.79 -0.96
N LEU A 140 -14.58 -3.76 0.29
CA LEU A 140 -15.04 -2.84 1.32
C LEU A 140 -14.75 -1.36 1.00
N SER A 141 -13.93 -1.05 -0.01
CA SER A 141 -13.79 0.33 -0.51
C SER A 141 -15.07 0.83 -1.20
N THR A 142 -15.90 -0.07 -1.71
CA THR A 142 -17.12 0.29 -2.48
C THR A 142 -18.42 -0.19 -1.82
N VAL A 143 -18.38 -1.29 -1.07
CA VAL A 143 -19.57 -1.86 -0.40
C VAL A 143 -19.49 -1.71 1.12
N MET A 144 -20.63 -1.80 1.80
CA MET A 144 -20.70 -1.70 3.27
C MET A 144 -20.49 -3.04 3.98
N GLU A 145 -20.62 -4.14 3.27
CA GLU A 145 -20.42 -5.51 3.77
C GLU A 145 -19.95 -6.40 2.65
N THR A 146 -19.02 -7.33 2.94
CA THR A 146 -18.57 -8.37 2.04
C THR A 146 -18.54 -9.72 2.73
N GLU A 147 -18.42 -10.80 1.95
CA GLU A 147 -18.38 -12.18 2.45
C GLU A 147 -17.03 -12.82 2.11
N ILE A 148 -16.37 -13.37 3.12
CA ILE A 148 -15.21 -14.24 2.97
C ILE A 148 -15.70 -15.68 2.95
N ASN A 149 -15.70 -16.32 1.79
CA ASN A 149 -16.19 -17.68 1.59
C ASN A 149 -15.07 -18.56 1.01
N LEU A 150 -14.56 -19.46 1.85
CA LEU A 150 -13.49 -20.39 1.51
C LEU A 150 -13.93 -21.84 1.75
N PRO A 151 -14.57 -22.45 0.75
CA PRO A 151 -14.96 -23.86 0.87
C PRO A 151 -13.71 -24.75 0.91
N TYR A 152 -13.82 -25.84 1.70
CA TYR A 152 -12.74 -26.82 1.88
C TYR A 152 -11.41 -26.17 2.29
N ILE A 153 -11.47 -25.27 3.28
CA ILE A 153 -10.29 -24.52 3.74
C ILE A 153 -9.32 -25.45 4.50
N THR A 154 -9.85 -26.42 5.22
CA THR A 154 -9.11 -27.46 5.95
C THR A 154 -9.99 -28.68 6.16
N ALA A 155 -9.46 -29.71 6.82
CA ALA A 155 -10.19 -30.91 7.22
C ALA A 155 -9.70 -31.44 8.56
N ASP A 156 -10.55 -32.13 9.29
CA ASP A 156 -10.24 -32.93 10.48
C ASP A 156 -10.83 -34.33 10.40
N ALA A 157 -10.83 -35.07 11.51
CA ALA A 157 -11.39 -36.42 11.58
C ALA A 157 -12.91 -36.48 11.29
N SER A 158 -13.62 -35.35 11.43
CA SER A 158 -15.06 -35.24 11.12
C SER A 158 -15.34 -34.89 9.66
N GLY A 159 -14.31 -34.60 8.87
CA GLY A 159 -14.42 -34.28 7.45
C GLY A 159 -13.96 -32.86 7.08
N PRO A 160 -14.30 -32.41 5.86
CA PRO A 160 -13.91 -31.11 5.37
C PRO A 160 -14.58 -29.98 6.16
N LYS A 161 -13.86 -28.87 6.31
CA LYS A 161 -14.30 -27.63 6.96
C LYS A 161 -14.32 -26.47 5.97
N HIS A 162 -15.27 -25.58 6.17
CA HIS A 162 -15.48 -24.41 5.32
C HIS A 162 -15.45 -23.15 6.18
N LEU A 163 -14.85 -22.07 5.65
CA LEU A 163 -14.93 -20.75 6.27
C LEU A 163 -15.98 -19.93 5.53
N GLN A 164 -16.93 -19.37 6.24
CA GLN A 164 -17.91 -18.42 5.71
C GLN A 164 -18.15 -17.34 6.75
N LEU A 165 -17.67 -16.13 6.49
CA LEU A 165 -17.75 -15.00 7.40
C LEU A 165 -18.23 -13.75 6.65
N LYS A 166 -19.06 -12.95 7.30
CA LYS A 166 -19.43 -11.63 6.83
C LYS A 166 -18.58 -10.57 7.53
N LEU A 167 -18.00 -9.66 6.76
CA LEU A 167 -17.20 -8.56 7.24
C LEU A 167 -17.83 -7.24 6.82
N SER A 168 -18.26 -6.43 7.80
CA SER A 168 -18.74 -5.09 7.54
C SER A 168 -17.58 -4.09 7.48
N ARG A 169 -17.74 -3.00 6.71
CA ARG A 169 -16.80 -1.88 6.68
C ARG A 169 -16.55 -1.31 8.07
N ALA A 170 -17.60 -1.11 8.86
CA ALA A 170 -17.47 -0.61 10.24
C ALA A 170 -16.59 -1.50 11.12
N LYS A 171 -16.71 -2.84 10.98
CA LYS A 171 -15.87 -3.79 11.70
C LYS A 171 -14.42 -3.71 11.22
N PHE A 172 -14.21 -3.59 9.91
CA PHE A 172 -12.89 -3.43 9.33
C PHE A 172 -12.22 -2.13 9.81
N GLU A 173 -12.91 -1.00 9.75
CA GLU A 173 -12.43 0.29 10.27
C GLU A 173 -12.04 0.21 11.74
N GLN A 174 -12.88 -0.41 12.58
CA GLN A 174 -12.57 -0.63 14.00
C GLN A 174 -11.29 -1.46 14.22
N MET A 175 -11.09 -2.52 13.43
CA MET A 175 -9.92 -3.40 13.56
C MET A 175 -8.62 -2.71 13.12
N THR A 176 -8.69 -1.69 12.27
CA THR A 176 -7.54 -1.04 11.62
C THR A 176 -7.27 0.39 12.09
N GLU A 177 -8.01 0.86 13.12
CA GLU A 177 -7.87 2.22 13.67
C GLU A 177 -6.43 2.53 14.15
N ASP A 178 -5.77 1.54 14.75
CA ASP A 178 -4.38 1.66 15.18
C ASP A 178 -3.41 1.88 14.00
N LEU A 179 -3.65 1.24 12.86
CA LEU A 179 -2.84 1.40 11.64
C LEU A 179 -3.04 2.81 11.05
N LEU A 180 -4.28 3.30 11.00
CA LEU A 180 -4.56 4.67 10.57
C LEU A 180 -3.88 5.69 11.48
N SER A 181 -3.87 5.45 12.79
CA SER A 181 -3.18 6.31 13.76
C SER A 181 -1.66 6.37 13.53
N ARG A 182 -1.05 5.30 12.99
CA ARG A 182 0.37 5.30 12.60
C ARG A 182 0.68 6.23 11.44
N CYS A 183 -0.25 6.45 10.52
CA CYS A 183 -0.07 7.39 9.41
C CYS A 183 -0.01 8.85 9.88
N ARG A 184 -0.65 9.17 11.00
CA ARG A 184 -0.81 10.54 11.49
C ARG A 184 0.52 11.22 11.83
N LYS A 185 1.42 10.53 12.53
CA LYS A 185 2.69 11.12 12.96
C LYS A 185 3.60 11.52 11.79
N PRO A 186 3.86 10.65 10.79
CA PRO A 186 4.60 11.03 9.59
C PRO A 186 3.94 12.17 8.81
N PHE A 187 2.62 12.17 8.72
CA PHE A 187 1.86 13.24 8.06
C PHE A 187 2.09 14.60 8.75
N GLU A 188 1.93 14.68 10.08
CA GLU A 188 2.15 15.90 10.85
C GLU A 188 3.62 16.35 10.80
N ALA A 189 4.56 15.39 10.81
CA ALA A 189 5.99 15.67 10.69
C ALA A 189 6.34 16.27 9.33
N ALA A 190 5.84 15.70 8.23
CA ALA A 190 6.09 16.22 6.89
C ALA A 190 5.60 17.67 6.72
N LEU A 191 4.41 17.99 7.21
CA LEU A 191 3.88 19.37 7.19
C LEU A 191 4.76 20.32 8.00
N LYS A 192 5.15 19.90 9.21
CA LYS A 192 6.02 20.69 10.09
C LYS A 192 7.38 20.96 9.45
N ASP A 193 8.01 19.95 8.88
CA ASP A 193 9.34 20.06 8.27
C ASP A 193 9.30 20.94 7.01
N ALA A 194 8.18 20.94 6.28
CA ALA A 194 7.95 21.86 5.17
C ALA A 194 7.57 23.29 5.64
N GLY A 195 7.28 23.51 6.92
CA GLY A 195 6.82 24.80 7.45
C GLY A 195 5.44 25.21 6.95
N ILE A 196 4.56 24.26 6.65
CA ILE A 196 3.27 24.48 6.00
C ILE A 196 2.14 24.00 6.89
N ASP A 197 1.09 24.82 7.00
CA ASP A 197 -0.18 24.44 7.61
C ASP A 197 -1.02 23.62 6.62
N ALA A 198 -1.72 22.59 7.12
CA ALA A 198 -2.60 21.75 6.31
C ALA A 198 -3.66 22.55 5.52
N GLY A 199 -4.12 23.68 6.06
CA GLY A 199 -5.06 24.60 5.38
C GLY A 199 -4.48 25.39 4.21
N LYS A 200 -3.17 25.26 3.96
CA LYS A 200 -2.47 25.90 2.81
C LYS A 200 -2.15 24.92 1.68
N LEU A 201 -2.53 23.68 1.83
CA LEU A 201 -2.45 22.70 0.74
C LEU A 201 -3.55 22.98 -0.28
N ASN A 202 -3.19 22.86 -1.56
CA ASN A 202 -4.10 23.06 -2.71
C ASN A 202 -4.84 21.77 -3.09
#